data_d9aa997042399ef92244a7244f180dc3
#
_entry.id   d9aa997042399ef92244a7244f180dc3
#
_cell.length_a   1.000
_cell.length_b   1.000
_cell.length_c   1.000
_cell.angle_alpha   90.00
_cell.angle_beta   90.00
_cell.angle_gamma   90.00
#
_symmetry.space_group_name_H-M   'P 1'
#
loop_
_entity.id
_entity.type
_entity.pdbx_description
1 polymer ?
#
loop_
_entity_poly.entity_id
_entity_poly.type
_entity_poly.pdbx_seq_one_letter_code
_entity_poly.pdbx_strand_id
1 'polypeptide(L)'
;MWDESRDNYESKEFAGVLKRYKQMLTEQRTEFFDVAEFEFIADQYIDKSQFSNALQACEIALRQHPNSIIVKIKKAQIFLSQLKLHKAIHLLKQLEELENTNPDIMMMLGTCHNLKGEHHKANEYFKKAEKYSFEDRDELLYNIGISFIQTGAYDEALIYLLKALNDNPEHEPVLYDLAFCYEKVGNDTKAIEYYNKYLDIDPFSESAWYNLGIIYNRLEDYEKAIDAYDYALAIDSNYSAAIFNKANALSAVERFGESIAAYHDYLRVDSESVDAHLYLADCYFQIDDFENASLYYDKTLQIEPNCADGWFGAGLVMLIKDRSAEAVPLLKRSLGINQDCAECWNALGKAYTALDNFKEAKSAYLKALELDNEIAEYWLSYADLMFNNNLFEDAVKILEDAENSEAYCAAILYRQAGFQIMHDNIDLAREKLESALMEDYGAHEEFLENFPAFLLMNWVIELIESYKPIDEDQIPF
;
A
#
# COMPACT_ATOMS: atom_id res chain seq x y z
N MET A 1 -3.92 -37.66 7.68
CA MET A 1 -4.48 -38.82 8.46
C MET A 1 -3.41 -39.75 9.07
N TRP A 2 -2.12 -39.63 8.66
CA TRP A 2 -1.00 -40.41 9.26
C TRP A 2 -0.22 -39.62 10.29
N ASP A 3 -0.25 -38.31 10.23
CA ASP A 3 0.49 -37.37 11.14
C ASP A 3 -0.24 -37.15 12.48
N GLU A 4 -1.55 -36.97 12.48
CA GLU A 4 -2.35 -36.83 13.71
C GLU A 4 -2.26 -38.06 14.65
N SER A 5 -1.92 -39.22 14.12
CA SER A 5 -1.78 -40.44 14.95
C SER A 5 -0.41 -40.51 15.64
N ARG A 6 0.64 -39.89 15.08
CA ARG A 6 2.00 -39.84 15.65
C ARG A 6 2.05 -38.81 16.76
N ASP A 7 1.54 -37.62 16.51
CA ASP A 7 1.41 -36.52 17.51
C ASP A 7 0.55 -36.92 18.71
N ASN A 8 -0.52 -37.70 18.48
CA ASN A 8 -1.38 -38.20 19.55
C ASN A 8 -0.75 -39.33 20.37
N TYR A 9 0.21 -40.10 19.82
CA TYR A 9 0.94 -41.13 20.56
C TYR A 9 2.05 -40.51 21.39
N GLU A 10 2.86 -39.63 20.83
CA GLU A 10 3.92 -38.89 21.53
C GLU A 10 3.35 -37.97 22.62
N SER A 11 2.21 -37.30 22.38
CA SER A 11 1.55 -36.46 23.39
C SER A 11 1.07 -37.28 24.61
N LYS A 12 0.69 -38.55 24.43
CA LYS A 12 0.29 -39.44 25.54
C LYS A 12 1.48 -39.99 26.30
N GLU A 13 2.58 -40.30 25.64
CA GLU A 13 3.79 -40.83 26.25
C GLU A 13 4.47 -39.79 27.14
N PHE A 14 4.49 -38.55 26.69
CA PHE A 14 5.11 -37.40 27.41
C PHE A 14 4.12 -36.55 28.24
N ALA A 15 2.83 -36.86 28.27
CA ALA A 15 1.81 -36.05 28.97
C ALA A 15 2.09 -35.81 30.47
N GLY A 16 2.86 -36.70 31.10
CA GLY A 16 3.29 -36.59 32.50
C GLY A 16 4.65 -35.95 32.75
N VAL A 17 5.51 -35.88 31.71
CA VAL A 17 6.92 -35.49 31.83
C VAL A 17 7.09 -34.05 32.30
N LEU A 18 6.41 -33.11 31.69
CA LEU A 18 6.48 -31.70 32.06
C LEU A 18 5.96 -31.47 33.50
N LYS A 19 4.94 -32.23 33.93
CA LYS A 19 4.44 -32.16 35.32
C LYS A 19 5.45 -32.69 36.30
N ARG A 20 6.06 -33.84 36.02
CA ARG A 20 7.16 -34.44 36.84
C ARG A 20 8.34 -33.46 36.95
N TYR A 21 8.77 -32.87 35.82
CA TYR A 21 9.85 -31.89 35.80
C TYR A 21 9.55 -30.65 36.66
N LYS A 22 8.35 -30.05 36.56
CA LYS A 22 7.91 -28.92 37.39
C LYS A 22 7.86 -29.30 38.86
N GLN A 23 7.38 -30.50 39.19
CA GLN A 23 7.35 -31.00 40.57
C GLN A 23 8.77 -31.20 41.11
N MET A 24 9.67 -31.77 40.32
CA MET A 24 11.09 -31.91 40.66
C MET A 24 11.72 -30.56 41.05
N LEU A 25 11.48 -29.50 40.26
CA LEU A 25 11.97 -28.15 40.52
C LEU A 25 11.40 -27.55 41.82
N THR A 26 10.08 -27.73 42.03
CA THR A 26 9.36 -27.17 43.19
C THR A 26 9.82 -27.83 44.51
N GLU A 27 9.99 -29.14 44.48
CA GLU A 27 10.37 -29.94 45.66
C GLU A 27 11.88 -30.00 45.86
N GLN A 28 12.68 -29.37 44.98
CA GLN A 28 14.17 -29.40 45.00
C GLN A 28 14.73 -30.81 45.04
N ARG A 29 14.02 -31.79 44.45
CA ARG A 29 14.47 -33.18 44.29
C ARG A 29 15.32 -33.33 43.05
N THR A 30 16.16 -34.40 43.06
CA THR A 30 16.84 -34.85 41.85
C THR A 30 16.05 -36.02 41.26
N GLU A 31 15.52 -35.85 40.05
CA GLU A 31 14.86 -36.91 39.27
C GLU A 31 15.63 -37.10 37.97
N PHE A 32 15.74 -38.33 37.52
CA PHE A 32 16.40 -38.65 36.28
C PHE A 32 15.36 -38.57 35.15
N PHE A 33 15.76 -37.92 34.07
CA PHE A 33 15.03 -37.86 32.80
C PHE A 33 15.99 -38.29 31.69
N ASP A 34 15.50 -38.96 30.69
CA ASP A 34 16.29 -39.28 29.51
C ASP A 34 16.42 -38.08 28.56
N VAL A 35 17.22 -38.23 27.49
CA VAL A 35 17.50 -37.15 26.54
C VAL A 35 16.25 -36.71 25.82
N ALA A 36 15.38 -37.66 25.41
CA ALA A 36 14.14 -37.36 24.71
C ALA A 36 13.12 -36.62 25.58
N GLU A 37 13.02 -37.01 26.88
CA GLU A 37 12.20 -36.27 27.85
C GLU A 37 12.66 -34.83 28.02
N PHE A 38 13.99 -34.59 28.09
CA PHE A 38 14.55 -33.22 28.18
C PHE A 38 14.33 -32.42 26.90
N GLU A 39 14.44 -33.05 25.74
CA GLU A 39 14.14 -32.44 24.45
C GLU A 39 12.71 -31.96 24.42
N PHE A 40 11.75 -32.82 24.73
CA PHE A 40 10.33 -32.46 24.86
C PHE A 40 10.09 -31.30 25.86
N ILE A 41 10.72 -31.35 27.04
CA ILE A 41 10.60 -30.27 28.04
C ILE A 41 11.11 -28.96 27.47
N ALA A 42 12.25 -28.96 26.79
CA ALA A 42 12.84 -27.77 26.20
C ALA A 42 11.93 -27.17 25.10
N ASP A 43 11.39 -28.02 24.22
CA ASP A 43 10.49 -27.63 23.16
C ASP A 43 9.21 -26.99 23.72
N GLN A 44 8.57 -27.61 24.72
CA GLN A 44 7.40 -27.05 25.38
C GLN A 44 7.62 -25.66 26.02
N TYR A 45 8.85 -25.33 26.41
CA TYR A 45 9.19 -24.01 26.89
C TYR A 45 9.57 -23.06 25.76
N ILE A 46 10.18 -23.55 24.67
CA ILE A 46 10.51 -22.77 23.47
C ILE A 46 9.22 -22.28 22.81
N ASP A 47 8.24 -23.17 22.59
CA ASP A 47 6.96 -22.87 21.97
C ASP A 47 6.17 -21.78 22.72
N LYS A 48 6.34 -21.75 24.05
CA LYS A 48 5.75 -20.71 24.91
C LYS A 48 6.65 -19.50 25.08
N SER A 49 7.72 -19.38 24.31
CA SER A 49 8.74 -18.31 24.45
C SER A 49 9.34 -18.17 25.85
N GLN A 50 9.30 -19.24 26.64
CA GLN A 50 9.85 -19.27 28.01
C GLN A 50 11.32 -19.69 28.01
N PHE A 51 12.14 -18.97 27.27
CA PHE A 51 13.55 -19.31 26.99
C PHE A 51 14.42 -19.50 28.25
N SER A 52 14.15 -18.81 29.35
CA SER A 52 14.88 -19.00 30.60
C SER A 52 14.64 -20.39 31.19
N ASN A 53 13.41 -20.88 31.15
CA ASN A 53 13.04 -22.21 31.62
C ASN A 53 13.60 -23.31 30.68
N ALA A 54 13.56 -23.05 29.36
CA ALA A 54 14.18 -23.95 28.37
C ALA A 54 15.70 -24.09 28.59
N LEU A 55 16.40 -22.98 28.84
CA LEU A 55 17.85 -23.01 29.17
C LEU A 55 18.11 -23.76 30.46
N GLN A 56 17.30 -23.56 31.51
CA GLN A 56 17.42 -24.30 32.77
C GLN A 56 17.23 -25.80 32.56
N ALA A 57 16.27 -26.20 31.71
CA ALA A 57 16.08 -27.61 31.36
C ALA A 57 17.32 -28.19 30.66
N CYS A 58 17.87 -27.48 29.67
CA CYS A 58 19.12 -27.90 29.02
C CYS A 58 20.31 -27.98 29.98
N GLU A 59 20.42 -27.08 30.98
CA GLU A 59 21.49 -27.13 31.97
C GLU A 59 21.37 -28.33 32.91
N ILE A 60 20.15 -28.68 33.33
CA ILE A 60 19.91 -29.88 34.14
C ILE A 60 20.18 -31.13 33.29
N ALA A 61 19.71 -31.14 32.04
CA ALA A 61 19.97 -32.23 31.10
C ALA A 61 21.45 -32.46 30.88
N LEU A 62 22.27 -31.44 30.72
CA LEU A 62 23.72 -31.55 30.55
C LEU A 62 24.47 -31.98 31.83
N ARG A 63 23.85 -31.83 32.99
CA ARG A 63 24.39 -32.43 34.24
C ARG A 63 24.19 -33.94 34.28
N GLN A 64 23.06 -34.43 33.74
CA GLN A 64 22.74 -35.86 33.69
C GLN A 64 23.35 -36.52 32.43
N HIS A 65 23.42 -35.80 31.31
CA HIS A 65 23.91 -36.28 30.01
C HIS A 65 25.02 -35.33 29.47
N PRO A 66 26.22 -35.25 30.03
CA PRO A 66 27.24 -34.24 29.71
C PRO A 66 27.67 -34.21 28.23
N ASN A 67 27.57 -35.36 27.54
CA ASN A 67 28.03 -35.53 26.18
C ASN A 67 26.89 -35.50 25.17
N SER A 68 25.64 -35.26 25.61
CA SER A 68 24.51 -35.22 24.67
C SER A 68 24.63 -34.07 23.66
N ILE A 69 24.79 -34.41 22.39
CA ILE A 69 24.86 -33.47 21.28
C ILE A 69 23.49 -32.85 21.07
N ILE A 70 22.40 -33.63 21.13
CA ILE A 70 21.02 -33.19 20.98
C ILE A 70 20.71 -32.05 21.95
N VAL A 71 21.01 -32.21 23.24
CA VAL A 71 20.76 -31.14 24.24
C VAL A 71 21.58 -29.89 23.95
N LYS A 72 22.81 -30.04 23.46
CA LYS A 72 23.65 -28.88 23.09
C LYS A 72 23.10 -28.18 21.84
N ILE A 73 22.57 -28.90 20.87
CA ILE A 73 21.87 -28.34 19.70
C ILE A 73 20.65 -27.53 20.16
N LYS A 74 19.80 -28.12 21.04
CA LYS A 74 18.66 -27.39 21.63
C LYS A 74 19.08 -26.12 22.37
N LYS A 75 20.19 -26.17 23.12
CA LYS A 75 20.72 -24.96 23.77
C LYS A 75 21.19 -23.92 22.78
N ALA A 76 21.77 -24.29 21.64
CA ALA A 76 22.16 -23.40 20.58
C ALA A 76 20.91 -22.79 19.89
N GLN A 77 19.86 -23.59 19.65
CA GLN A 77 18.56 -23.14 19.13
C GLN A 77 17.96 -22.07 20.04
N ILE A 78 17.96 -22.28 21.37
CA ILE A 78 17.45 -21.28 22.32
C ILE A 78 18.27 -19.98 22.25
N PHE A 79 19.60 -20.05 22.11
CA PHE A 79 20.42 -18.85 21.93
C PHE A 79 20.10 -18.13 20.62
N LEU A 80 19.82 -18.87 19.55
CA LEU A 80 19.40 -18.32 18.26
C LEU A 80 18.06 -17.60 18.38
N SER A 81 17.05 -18.23 18.99
CA SER A 81 15.73 -17.62 19.24
C SER A 81 15.80 -16.36 20.11
N GLN A 82 16.81 -16.27 21.00
CA GLN A 82 17.07 -15.08 21.80
C GLN A 82 17.95 -14.05 21.07
N LEU A 83 18.30 -14.25 19.81
CA LEU A 83 19.25 -13.44 19.04
C LEU A 83 20.62 -13.29 19.71
N LYS A 84 21.01 -14.23 20.58
CA LYS A 84 22.33 -14.28 21.21
C LYS A 84 23.34 -14.96 20.29
N LEU A 85 23.50 -14.41 19.09
CA LEU A 85 24.20 -15.03 17.96
C LEU A 85 25.63 -15.44 18.28
N HIS A 86 26.39 -14.63 19.06
CA HIS A 86 27.74 -14.98 19.41
C HIS A 86 27.81 -16.25 20.27
N LYS A 87 26.85 -16.45 21.21
CA LYS A 87 26.81 -17.65 22.06
C LYS A 87 26.37 -18.87 21.24
N ALA A 88 25.41 -18.70 20.35
CA ALA A 88 24.96 -19.75 19.44
C ALA A 88 26.15 -20.21 18.56
N ILE A 89 26.79 -19.29 17.83
CA ILE A 89 27.94 -19.60 16.95
C ILE A 89 29.07 -20.30 17.73
N HIS A 90 29.40 -19.82 18.90
CA HIS A 90 30.48 -20.44 19.70
C HIS A 90 30.18 -21.90 20.05
N LEU A 91 28.94 -22.18 20.49
CA LEU A 91 28.53 -23.56 20.83
C LEU A 91 28.42 -24.43 19.59
N LEU A 92 27.81 -23.91 18.51
CA LEU A 92 27.65 -24.63 17.22
C LEU A 92 29.02 -24.97 16.58
N LYS A 93 30.00 -24.10 16.70
CA LYS A 93 31.38 -24.37 16.24
C LYS A 93 32.02 -25.54 16.95
N GLN A 94 31.84 -25.66 18.29
CA GLN A 94 32.30 -26.81 19.04
C GLN A 94 31.60 -28.10 18.64
N LEU A 95 30.31 -28.00 18.25
CA LEU A 95 29.55 -29.14 17.76
C LEU A 95 29.95 -29.53 16.32
N GLU A 96 30.26 -28.56 15.46
CA GLU A 96 30.76 -28.78 14.09
C GLU A 96 32.09 -29.60 14.13
N GLU A 97 32.96 -29.39 15.12
CA GLU A 97 34.20 -30.16 15.29
C GLU A 97 33.93 -31.64 15.66
N LEU A 98 32.79 -31.91 16.32
CA LEU A 98 32.40 -33.27 16.76
C LEU A 98 31.56 -33.98 15.67
N GLU A 99 30.66 -33.26 15.00
CA GLU A 99 29.76 -33.76 13.97
C GLU A 99 29.76 -32.86 12.74
N ASN A 100 30.79 -32.98 11.93
CA ASN A 100 31.04 -32.11 10.77
C ASN A 100 30.13 -32.36 9.56
N THR A 101 29.24 -33.35 9.63
CA THR A 101 28.28 -33.71 8.60
C THR A 101 26.83 -33.56 9.05
N ASN A 102 26.58 -33.04 10.24
CA ASN A 102 25.23 -32.85 10.76
C ASN A 102 24.57 -31.63 10.10
N PRO A 103 23.47 -31.82 9.32
CA PRO A 103 22.83 -30.72 8.58
C PRO A 103 22.21 -29.66 9.50
N ASP A 104 21.69 -30.04 10.67
CA ASP A 104 21.06 -29.09 11.60
C ASP A 104 22.08 -28.07 12.18
N ILE A 105 23.28 -28.57 12.51
CA ILE A 105 24.37 -27.71 12.97
C ILE A 105 24.76 -26.71 11.88
N MET A 106 24.87 -27.18 10.63
CA MET A 106 25.20 -26.33 9.48
C MET A 106 24.09 -25.32 9.20
N MET A 107 22.83 -25.78 9.23
CA MET A 107 21.67 -24.91 9.08
C MET A 107 21.64 -23.78 10.12
N MET A 108 21.82 -24.11 11.40
CA MET A 108 21.86 -23.12 12.47
C MET A 108 23.05 -22.16 12.35
N LEU A 109 24.24 -22.62 11.93
CA LEU A 109 25.39 -21.74 11.67
C LEU A 109 25.08 -20.79 10.50
N GLY A 110 24.47 -21.32 9.44
CA GLY A 110 24.01 -20.52 8.32
C GLY A 110 23.06 -19.44 8.75
N THR A 111 22.01 -19.79 9.50
CA THR A 111 21.02 -18.84 10.04
C THR A 111 21.66 -17.79 10.95
N CYS A 112 22.57 -18.17 11.84
CA CYS A 112 23.30 -17.23 12.67
C CYS A 112 24.12 -16.21 11.85
N HIS A 113 24.81 -16.67 10.79
CA HIS A 113 25.57 -15.78 9.91
C HIS A 113 24.64 -14.90 9.06
N ASN A 114 23.51 -15.44 8.62
CA ASN A 114 22.52 -14.69 7.87
C ASN A 114 21.92 -13.54 8.69
N LEU A 115 21.51 -13.79 9.94
CA LEU A 115 21.01 -12.78 10.87
C LEU A 115 22.07 -11.73 11.25
N LYS A 116 23.37 -12.01 11.06
CA LYS A 116 24.44 -11.03 11.18
C LYS A 116 24.69 -10.21 9.91
N GLY A 117 23.98 -10.48 8.83
CA GLY A 117 24.20 -9.88 7.50
C GLY A 117 25.43 -10.45 6.78
N GLU A 118 25.99 -11.56 7.25
CA GLU A 118 27.14 -12.24 6.64
C GLU A 118 26.66 -13.28 5.61
N HIS A 119 25.87 -12.83 4.60
CA HIS A 119 25.15 -13.70 3.66
C HIS A 119 26.05 -14.67 2.90
N HIS A 120 27.28 -14.26 2.54
CA HIS A 120 28.23 -15.16 1.87
C HIS A 120 28.58 -16.38 2.75
N LYS A 121 28.88 -16.16 4.03
CA LYS A 121 29.17 -17.25 4.97
C LYS A 121 27.91 -18.08 5.25
N ALA A 122 26.76 -17.44 5.36
CA ALA A 122 25.50 -18.15 5.50
C ALA A 122 25.29 -19.15 4.35
N ASN A 123 25.47 -18.69 3.11
CA ASN A 123 25.38 -19.55 1.92
C ASN A 123 26.40 -20.71 1.92
N GLU A 124 27.61 -20.51 2.44
CA GLU A 124 28.59 -21.59 2.56
C GLU A 124 28.09 -22.69 3.51
N TYR A 125 27.48 -22.31 4.65
CA TYR A 125 26.92 -23.24 5.60
C TYR A 125 25.64 -23.92 5.05
N PHE A 126 24.76 -23.19 4.43
CA PHE A 126 23.54 -23.73 3.81
C PHE A 126 23.87 -24.74 2.72
N LYS A 127 24.88 -24.48 1.87
CA LYS A 127 25.35 -25.48 0.88
C LYS A 127 25.93 -26.73 1.53
N LYS A 128 26.58 -26.61 2.71
CA LYS A 128 27.03 -27.79 3.45
C LYS A 128 25.84 -28.56 4.02
N ALA A 129 24.83 -27.87 4.60
CA ALA A 129 23.61 -28.49 5.08
C ALA A 129 22.90 -29.25 3.95
N GLU A 130 22.66 -28.60 2.80
CA GLU A 130 22.07 -29.22 1.60
C GLU A 130 22.83 -30.47 1.15
N LYS A 131 24.16 -30.47 1.21
CA LYS A 131 24.99 -31.60 0.81
C LYS A 131 24.81 -32.85 1.67
N TYR A 132 24.51 -32.68 2.95
CA TYR A 132 24.43 -33.75 3.94
C TYR A 132 22.98 -34.12 4.31
N SER A 133 21.99 -33.38 3.85
CA SER A 133 20.57 -33.72 4.00
C SER A 133 20.13 -34.62 2.86
N PHE A 134 19.73 -35.87 3.17
CA PHE A 134 19.23 -36.86 2.20
C PHE A 134 17.75 -37.16 2.41
N GLU A 135 17.30 -37.09 3.64
CA GLU A 135 15.90 -37.17 4.04
C GLU A 135 15.42 -35.73 4.31
N ASP A 136 14.17 -35.42 4.04
CA ASP A 136 13.55 -34.09 4.27
C ASP A 136 14.32 -32.91 3.65
N ARG A 137 14.89 -33.13 2.44
CA ARG A 137 15.70 -32.10 1.77
C ARG A 137 14.85 -30.89 1.34
N ASP A 138 13.62 -31.09 0.96
CA ASP A 138 12.64 -30.03 0.64
C ASP A 138 12.38 -29.14 1.87
N GLU A 139 12.18 -29.75 3.03
CA GLU A 139 11.98 -29.04 4.30
C GLU A 139 13.23 -28.23 4.71
N LEU A 140 14.43 -28.80 4.56
CA LEU A 140 15.67 -28.06 4.80
C LEU A 140 15.80 -26.85 3.86
N LEU A 141 15.53 -27.03 2.56
CA LEU A 141 15.58 -25.95 1.57
C LEU A 141 14.56 -24.85 1.87
N TYR A 142 13.36 -25.24 2.27
CA TYR A 142 12.33 -24.32 2.73
C TYR A 142 12.82 -23.49 3.92
N ASN A 143 13.35 -24.14 4.96
CA ASN A 143 13.85 -23.48 6.16
C ASN A 143 15.02 -22.50 5.85
N ILE A 144 15.87 -22.83 4.87
CA ILE A 144 16.90 -21.91 4.36
C ILE A 144 16.23 -20.68 3.71
N GLY A 145 15.22 -20.90 2.86
CA GLY A 145 14.43 -19.82 2.26
C GLY A 145 13.84 -18.89 3.30
N ILE A 146 13.18 -19.45 4.30
CA ILE A 146 12.63 -18.68 5.45
C ILE A 146 13.71 -17.87 6.17
N SER A 147 14.89 -18.44 6.37
CA SER A 147 16.01 -17.70 6.97
C SER A 147 16.36 -16.44 6.17
N PHE A 148 16.36 -16.51 4.84
CA PHE A 148 16.63 -15.37 3.97
C PHE A 148 15.45 -14.36 3.96
N ILE A 149 14.20 -14.83 3.98
CA ILE A 149 13.02 -13.96 4.12
C ILE A 149 13.11 -13.11 5.38
N GLN A 150 13.50 -13.70 6.52
CA GLN A 150 13.64 -12.99 7.80
C GLN A 150 14.65 -11.84 7.76
N THR A 151 15.60 -11.88 6.84
CA THR A 151 16.62 -10.84 6.67
C THR A 151 16.36 -9.92 5.47
N GLY A 152 15.24 -10.11 4.75
CA GLY A 152 14.88 -9.33 3.58
C GLY A 152 15.69 -9.68 2.31
N ALA A 153 16.44 -10.79 2.33
CA ALA A 153 17.23 -11.27 1.20
C ALA A 153 16.37 -12.15 0.28
N TYR A 154 15.39 -11.52 -0.38
CA TYR A 154 14.35 -12.24 -1.12
C TYR A 154 14.87 -12.95 -2.37
N ASP A 155 15.89 -12.41 -3.04
CA ASP A 155 16.51 -13.06 -4.21
C ASP A 155 17.17 -14.40 -3.82
N GLU A 156 17.88 -14.42 -2.69
CA GLU A 156 18.48 -15.64 -2.15
C GLU A 156 17.38 -16.61 -1.67
N ALA A 157 16.33 -16.12 -1.03
CA ALA A 157 15.20 -16.93 -0.62
C ALA A 157 14.55 -17.67 -1.81
N LEU A 158 14.31 -16.95 -2.92
CA LEU A 158 13.75 -17.53 -4.15
C LEU A 158 14.58 -18.71 -4.68
N ILE A 159 15.91 -18.66 -4.60
CA ILE A 159 16.78 -19.76 -5.06
C ILE A 159 16.48 -21.04 -4.29
N TYR A 160 16.34 -20.95 -2.98
CA TYR A 160 16.14 -22.13 -2.12
C TYR A 160 14.68 -22.60 -2.13
N LEU A 161 13.72 -21.67 -2.13
CA LEU A 161 12.29 -22.02 -2.23
C LEU A 161 11.96 -22.70 -3.57
N LEU A 162 12.53 -22.26 -4.69
CA LEU A 162 12.34 -22.91 -5.99
C LEU A 162 12.94 -24.33 -6.00
N LYS A 163 14.06 -24.58 -5.31
CA LYS A 163 14.61 -25.92 -5.14
C LYS A 163 13.70 -26.79 -4.27
N ALA A 164 13.17 -26.24 -3.16
CA ALA A 164 12.23 -26.94 -2.31
C ALA A 164 10.99 -27.38 -3.09
N LEU A 165 10.40 -26.46 -3.87
CA LEU A 165 9.25 -26.76 -4.73
C LEU A 165 9.56 -27.80 -5.83
N ASN A 166 10.81 -27.78 -6.38
CA ASN A 166 11.21 -28.79 -7.35
C ASN A 166 11.33 -30.20 -6.73
N ASP A 167 11.78 -30.30 -5.48
CA ASP A 167 11.90 -31.55 -4.76
C ASP A 167 10.52 -32.05 -4.28
N ASN A 168 9.63 -31.16 -3.88
CA ASN A 168 8.28 -31.45 -3.46
C ASN A 168 7.29 -30.42 -4.07
N PRO A 169 6.69 -30.72 -5.23
CA PRO A 169 5.75 -29.81 -5.91
C PRO A 169 4.45 -29.51 -5.15
N GLU A 170 4.11 -30.32 -4.15
CA GLU A 170 2.91 -30.18 -3.32
C GLU A 170 3.20 -29.51 -1.97
N HIS A 171 4.40 -28.94 -1.80
CA HIS A 171 4.79 -28.25 -0.57
C HIS A 171 4.06 -26.89 -0.47
N GLU A 172 2.89 -26.92 0.14
CA GLU A 172 1.97 -25.77 0.21
C GLU A 172 2.62 -24.48 0.77
N PRO A 173 3.31 -24.49 1.93
CA PRO A 173 3.92 -23.27 2.46
C PRO A 173 4.92 -22.61 1.50
N VAL A 174 5.64 -23.41 0.70
CA VAL A 174 6.61 -22.89 -0.28
C VAL A 174 5.94 -22.01 -1.33
N LEU A 175 4.72 -22.37 -1.78
CA LEU A 175 3.99 -21.60 -2.80
C LEU A 175 3.64 -20.18 -2.30
N TYR A 176 3.17 -20.08 -1.06
CA TYR A 176 2.85 -18.79 -0.44
C TYR A 176 4.12 -17.93 -0.31
N ASP A 177 5.20 -18.50 0.22
CA ASP A 177 6.44 -17.75 0.43
C ASP A 177 7.16 -17.38 -0.88
N LEU A 178 7.03 -18.20 -1.93
CA LEU A 178 7.46 -17.83 -3.29
C LEU A 178 6.68 -16.63 -3.81
N ALA A 179 5.34 -16.65 -3.68
CA ALA A 179 4.51 -15.53 -4.08
C ALA A 179 4.91 -14.25 -3.34
N PHE A 180 5.07 -14.33 -2.02
CA PHE A 180 5.52 -13.23 -1.18
C PHE A 180 6.91 -12.69 -1.60
N CYS A 181 7.87 -13.58 -1.83
CA CYS A 181 9.21 -13.16 -2.27
C CYS A 181 9.17 -12.48 -3.64
N TYR A 182 8.40 -13.04 -4.61
CA TYR A 182 8.23 -12.40 -5.93
C TYR A 182 7.56 -11.04 -5.84
N GLU A 183 6.59 -10.87 -4.95
CA GLU A 183 6.00 -9.56 -4.66
C GLU A 183 7.06 -8.56 -4.15
N LYS A 184 7.92 -8.98 -3.20
CA LYS A 184 8.94 -8.11 -2.60
C LYS A 184 10.06 -7.72 -3.58
N VAL A 185 10.36 -8.57 -4.57
CA VAL A 185 11.31 -8.22 -5.65
C VAL A 185 10.63 -7.52 -6.85
N GLY A 186 9.33 -7.20 -6.75
CA GLY A 186 8.59 -6.46 -7.78
C GLY A 186 8.21 -7.29 -9.02
N ASN A 187 8.19 -8.61 -8.92
CA ASN A 187 7.74 -9.49 -10.00
C ASN A 187 6.28 -9.90 -9.81
N ASP A 188 5.37 -8.95 -10.05
CA ASP A 188 3.94 -9.11 -9.82
C ASP A 188 3.33 -10.27 -10.61
N THR A 189 3.77 -10.49 -11.84
CA THR A 189 3.27 -11.60 -12.68
C THR A 189 3.50 -12.96 -12.02
N LYS A 190 4.71 -13.19 -11.50
CA LYS A 190 5.02 -14.44 -10.80
C LYS A 190 4.36 -14.52 -9.43
N ALA A 191 4.29 -13.40 -8.71
CA ALA A 191 3.60 -13.37 -7.43
C ALA A 191 2.13 -13.81 -7.59
N ILE A 192 1.40 -13.26 -8.58
CA ILE A 192 0.03 -13.66 -8.90
C ILE A 192 -0.04 -15.16 -9.27
N GLU A 193 0.89 -15.66 -10.09
CA GLU A 193 0.94 -17.07 -10.48
C GLU A 193 1.03 -17.98 -9.24
N TYR A 194 1.94 -17.68 -8.31
CA TYR A 194 2.17 -18.53 -7.14
C TYR A 194 1.09 -18.38 -6.07
N TYR A 195 0.52 -17.15 -5.87
CA TYR A 195 -0.65 -17.02 -4.98
C TYR A 195 -1.85 -17.80 -5.52
N ASN A 196 -2.10 -17.78 -6.84
CA ASN A 196 -3.19 -18.59 -7.41
C ASN A 196 -2.95 -20.08 -7.22
N LYS A 197 -1.71 -20.59 -7.43
CA LYS A 197 -1.37 -21.99 -7.16
C LYS A 197 -1.57 -22.37 -5.68
N TYR A 198 -1.24 -21.46 -4.78
CA TYR A 198 -1.49 -21.65 -3.35
C TYR A 198 -2.99 -21.71 -3.05
N LEU A 199 -3.77 -20.78 -3.60
CA LEU A 199 -5.22 -20.72 -3.42
C LEU A 199 -5.98 -21.88 -4.08
N ASP A 200 -5.40 -22.55 -5.09
CA ASP A 200 -5.93 -23.82 -5.63
C ASP A 200 -5.89 -24.93 -4.58
N ILE A 201 -4.96 -24.87 -3.62
CA ILE A 201 -4.80 -25.84 -2.52
C ILE A 201 -5.58 -25.39 -1.29
N ASP A 202 -5.34 -24.15 -0.83
CA ASP A 202 -6.04 -23.52 0.30
C ASP A 202 -6.84 -22.28 -0.14
N PRO A 203 -8.07 -22.45 -0.63
CA PRO A 203 -8.93 -21.34 -1.05
C PRO A 203 -9.45 -20.48 0.11
N PHE A 204 -9.21 -20.90 1.37
CA PHE A 204 -9.68 -20.18 2.56
C PHE A 204 -8.58 -19.37 3.26
N SER A 205 -7.49 -19.08 2.58
CA SER A 205 -6.45 -18.19 3.09
C SER A 205 -6.82 -16.71 2.84
N GLU A 206 -7.32 -16.03 3.87
CA GLU A 206 -7.65 -14.61 3.81
C GLU A 206 -6.42 -13.76 3.46
N SER A 207 -5.25 -14.16 3.95
CA SER A 207 -3.98 -13.45 3.72
C SER A 207 -3.52 -13.55 2.27
N ALA A 208 -3.72 -14.70 1.61
CA ALA A 208 -3.35 -14.86 0.20
C ALA A 208 -4.27 -14.04 -0.72
N TRP A 209 -5.57 -14.05 -0.47
CA TRP A 209 -6.52 -13.20 -1.19
C TRP A 209 -6.22 -11.71 -0.98
N TYR A 210 -5.94 -11.30 0.26
CA TYR A 210 -5.56 -9.91 0.57
C TYR A 210 -4.30 -9.48 -0.18
N ASN A 211 -3.25 -10.32 -0.20
CA ASN A 211 -2.01 -10.03 -0.91
C ASN A 211 -2.22 -9.95 -2.43
N LEU A 212 -3.05 -10.80 -3.01
CA LEU A 212 -3.47 -10.66 -4.41
C LEU A 212 -4.15 -9.32 -4.67
N GLY A 213 -5.05 -8.91 -3.77
CA GLY A 213 -5.71 -7.60 -3.84
C GLY A 213 -4.71 -6.45 -3.83
N ILE A 214 -3.67 -6.50 -2.98
CA ILE A 214 -2.60 -5.49 -2.96
C ILE A 214 -1.87 -5.44 -4.31
N ILE A 215 -1.54 -6.59 -4.90
CA ILE A 215 -0.83 -6.64 -6.18
C ILE A 215 -1.70 -6.08 -7.30
N TYR A 216 -2.98 -6.48 -7.38
CA TYR A 216 -3.90 -5.95 -8.39
C TYR A 216 -4.12 -4.45 -8.21
N ASN A 217 -4.23 -3.96 -6.98
CA ASN A 217 -4.33 -2.52 -6.71
C ASN A 217 -3.09 -1.74 -7.19
N ARG A 218 -1.89 -2.28 -6.98
CA ARG A 218 -0.62 -1.69 -7.49
C ARG A 218 -0.54 -1.69 -9.02
N LEU A 219 -1.15 -2.69 -9.66
CA LEU A 219 -1.26 -2.78 -11.13
C LEU A 219 -2.43 -1.98 -11.70
N GLU A 220 -3.14 -1.22 -10.86
CA GLU A 220 -4.32 -0.43 -11.20
C GLU A 220 -5.50 -1.27 -11.76
N ASP A 221 -5.45 -2.60 -11.57
CA ASP A 221 -6.57 -3.50 -11.88
C ASP A 221 -7.54 -3.55 -10.68
N TYR A 222 -8.17 -2.40 -10.44
CA TYR A 222 -8.97 -2.18 -9.23
C TYR A 222 -10.16 -3.13 -9.09
N GLU A 223 -10.77 -3.55 -10.20
CA GLU A 223 -11.89 -4.51 -10.13
C GLU A 223 -11.42 -5.86 -9.61
N LYS A 224 -10.28 -6.39 -10.08
CA LYS A 224 -9.72 -7.62 -9.51
C LYS A 224 -9.22 -7.44 -8.08
N ALA A 225 -8.74 -6.25 -7.73
CA ALA A 225 -8.37 -5.94 -6.35
C ALA A 225 -9.59 -6.02 -5.43
N ILE A 226 -10.73 -5.43 -5.83
CA ILE A 226 -12.00 -5.47 -5.11
C ILE A 226 -12.47 -6.91 -4.94
N ASP A 227 -12.48 -7.72 -6.01
CA ASP A 227 -12.87 -9.12 -5.95
C ASP A 227 -11.99 -9.91 -4.96
N ALA A 228 -10.67 -9.70 -4.99
CA ALA A 228 -9.75 -10.38 -4.10
C ALA A 228 -9.96 -9.97 -2.62
N TYR A 229 -10.18 -8.69 -2.35
CA TYR A 229 -10.54 -8.22 -1.00
C TYR A 229 -11.90 -8.78 -0.56
N ASP A 230 -12.86 -8.93 -1.46
CA ASP A 230 -14.15 -9.56 -1.14
C ASP A 230 -14.01 -11.02 -0.75
N TYR A 231 -13.15 -11.79 -1.42
CA TYR A 231 -12.82 -13.16 -0.99
C TYR A 231 -12.15 -13.17 0.39
N ALA A 232 -11.19 -12.30 0.65
CA ALA A 232 -10.57 -12.18 1.97
C ALA A 232 -11.60 -11.87 3.07
N LEU A 233 -12.52 -10.92 2.80
CA LEU A 233 -13.57 -10.52 3.73
C LEU A 233 -14.69 -11.56 3.90
N ALA A 234 -14.92 -12.40 2.91
CA ALA A 234 -15.83 -13.54 3.03
C ALA A 234 -15.30 -14.61 4.00
N ILE A 235 -13.97 -14.70 4.16
CA ILE A 235 -13.29 -15.60 5.08
C ILE A 235 -13.19 -14.96 6.48
N ASP A 236 -12.62 -13.75 6.55
CA ASP A 236 -12.58 -12.95 7.79
C ASP A 236 -13.23 -11.57 7.57
N SER A 237 -14.49 -11.45 7.98
CA SER A 237 -15.27 -10.19 7.85
C SER A 237 -14.73 -9.02 8.67
N ASN A 238 -13.80 -9.26 9.60
CA ASN A 238 -13.15 -8.23 10.42
C ASN A 238 -11.72 -7.90 9.97
N TYR A 239 -11.30 -8.40 8.82
CA TYR A 239 -9.96 -8.11 8.30
C TYR A 239 -9.85 -6.62 7.90
N SER A 240 -9.53 -5.78 8.87
CA SER A 240 -9.57 -4.31 8.76
C SER A 240 -8.76 -3.77 7.57
N ALA A 241 -7.56 -4.32 7.32
CA ALA A 241 -6.73 -3.91 6.20
C ALA A 241 -7.40 -4.18 4.84
N ALA A 242 -8.12 -5.30 4.70
CA ALA A 242 -8.85 -5.61 3.48
C ALA A 242 -10.06 -4.68 3.29
N ILE A 243 -10.79 -4.34 4.37
CA ILE A 243 -11.91 -3.38 4.31
C ILE A 243 -11.41 -2.02 3.82
N PHE A 244 -10.31 -1.51 4.40
CA PHE A 244 -9.74 -0.21 4.06
C PHE A 244 -9.25 -0.17 2.61
N ASN A 245 -8.47 -1.17 2.19
CA ASN A 245 -7.93 -1.21 0.83
C ASN A 245 -9.02 -1.43 -0.23
N LYS A 246 -10.09 -2.19 0.09
CA LYS A 246 -11.28 -2.31 -0.75
C LYS A 246 -11.96 -0.96 -0.91
N ALA A 247 -12.12 -0.18 0.16
CA ALA A 247 -12.71 1.15 0.10
C ALA A 247 -11.90 2.08 -0.83
N ASN A 248 -10.56 2.05 -0.71
CA ASN A 248 -9.68 2.81 -1.60
C ASN A 248 -9.85 2.39 -3.08
N ALA A 249 -9.86 1.09 -3.36
CA ALA A 249 -10.02 0.57 -4.71
C ALA A 249 -11.39 0.94 -5.32
N LEU A 250 -12.47 0.87 -4.52
CA LEU A 250 -13.81 1.32 -4.92
C LEU A 250 -13.84 2.82 -5.24
N SER A 251 -13.15 3.64 -4.45
CA SER A 251 -13.03 5.08 -4.73
C SER A 251 -12.27 5.36 -6.03
N ALA A 252 -11.21 4.58 -6.31
CA ALA A 252 -10.42 4.73 -7.53
C ALA A 252 -11.20 4.41 -8.82
N VAL A 253 -12.23 3.56 -8.73
CA VAL A 253 -13.15 3.28 -9.85
C VAL A 253 -14.46 4.08 -9.74
N GLU A 254 -14.49 5.15 -8.97
CA GLU A 254 -15.63 6.07 -8.81
C GLU A 254 -16.91 5.42 -8.25
N ARG A 255 -16.81 4.21 -7.66
CA ARG A 255 -17.92 3.53 -6.95
C ARG A 255 -18.08 4.11 -5.54
N PHE A 256 -18.23 5.44 -5.45
CA PHE A 256 -18.20 6.19 -4.19
C PHE A 256 -19.23 5.72 -3.16
N GLY A 257 -20.43 5.34 -3.58
CA GLY A 257 -21.45 4.84 -2.66
C GLY A 257 -21.03 3.57 -1.91
N GLU A 258 -20.36 2.64 -2.60
CA GLU A 258 -19.84 1.41 -2.00
C GLU A 258 -18.59 1.68 -1.17
N SER A 259 -17.72 2.58 -1.64
CA SER A 259 -16.55 3.05 -0.89
C SER A 259 -16.94 3.65 0.46
N ILE A 260 -17.95 4.54 0.48
CA ILE A 260 -18.52 5.12 1.71
C ILE A 260 -18.98 4.04 2.68
N ALA A 261 -19.69 3.02 2.19
CA ALA A 261 -20.14 1.91 3.03
C ALA A 261 -18.95 1.15 3.64
N ALA A 262 -17.93 0.85 2.84
CA ALA A 262 -16.73 0.17 3.29
C ALA A 262 -15.93 0.99 4.31
N TYR A 263 -15.75 2.31 4.12
CA TYR A 263 -15.12 3.15 5.14
C TYR A 263 -15.93 3.21 6.44
N HIS A 264 -17.26 3.21 6.38
CA HIS A 264 -18.07 3.10 7.57
C HIS A 264 -17.89 1.78 8.31
N ASP A 265 -17.73 0.67 7.58
CA ASP A 265 -17.43 -0.63 8.19
C ASP A 265 -16.04 -0.62 8.83
N TYR A 266 -15.03 -0.03 8.16
CA TYR A 266 -13.70 0.14 8.73
C TYR A 266 -13.70 0.97 10.02
N LEU A 267 -14.43 2.09 10.05
CA LEU A 267 -14.53 2.97 11.21
C LEU A 267 -15.26 2.34 12.41
N ARG A 268 -15.96 1.20 12.25
CA ARG A 268 -16.44 0.40 13.38
C ARG A 268 -15.32 -0.34 14.09
N VAL A 269 -14.23 -0.65 13.37
CA VAL A 269 -13.05 -1.34 13.91
C VAL A 269 -12.05 -0.33 14.45
N ASP A 270 -11.77 0.72 13.68
CA ASP A 270 -10.85 1.80 14.04
C ASP A 270 -11.54 3.17 13.90
N SER A 271 -12.21 3.60 14.97
CA SER A 271 -13.00 4.83 15.00
C SER A 271 -12.18 6.12 15.01
N GLU A 272 -10.85 6.03 15.20
CA GLU A 272 -9.94 7.19 15.28
C GLU A 272 -8.99 7.27 14.08
N SER A 273 -9.21 6.48 13.03
CA SER A 273 -8.41 6.52 11.82
C SER A 273 -8.59 7.85 11.08
N VAL A 274 -7.53 8.63 11.03
CA VAL A 274 -7.47 9.92 10.32
C VAL A 274 -7.73 9.72 8.83
N ASP A 275 -7.03 8.75 8.22
CA ASP A 275 -7.12 8.47 6.78
C ASP A 275 -8.52 8.03 6.38
N ALA A 276 -9.17 7.17 7.20
CA ALA A 276 -10.52 6.71 6.90
C ALA A 276 -11.55 7.85 6.96
N HIS A 277 -11.43 8.76 7.92
CA HIS A 277 -12.30 9.95 7.98
C HIS A 277 -12.03 10.90 6.81
N LEU A 278 -10.76 11.11 6.45
CA LEU A 278 -10.37 11.95 5.32
C LEU A 278 -10.92 11.42 3.99
N TYR A 279 -10.62 10.18 3.66
CA TYR A 279 -11.08 9.58 2.39
C TYR A 279 -12.60 9.39 2.32
N LEU A 280 -13.24 9.17 3.47
CA LEU A 280 -14.70 9.18 3.55
C LEU A 280 -15.28 10.57 3.23
N ALA A 281 -14.63 11.63 3.72
CA ALA A 281 -15.01 13.00 3.39
C ALA A 281 -14.83 13.30 1.90
N ASP A 282 -13.72 12.84 1.31
CA ASP A 282 -13.45 12.97 -0.12
C ASP A 282 -14.52 12.23 -0.95
N CYS A 283 -14.90 11.01 -0.56
CA CYS A 283 -15.97 10.28 -1.25
C CYS A 283 -17.33 11.03 -1.18
N TYR A 284 -17.68 11.60 -0.01
CA TYR A 284 -18.88 12.42 0.11
C TYR A 284 -18.79 13.70 -0.75
N PHE A 285 -17.61 14.30 -0.83
CA PHE A 285 -17.37 15.46 -1.69
C PHE A 285 -17.59 15.13 -3.17
N GLN A 286 -17.13 13.97 -3.64
CA GLN A 286 -17.27 13.53 -5.03
C GLN A 286 -18.73 13.25 -5.44
N ILE A 287 -19.60 12.92 -4.50
CA ILE A 287 -21.04 12.74 -4.75
C ILE A 287 -21.87 13.97 -4.40
N ASP A 288 -21.24 15.15 -4.27
CA ASP A 288 -21.86 16.43 -3.93
C ASP A 288 -22.59 16.46 -2.55
N ASP A 289 -22.32 15.50 -1.68
CA ASP A 289 -22.85 15.52 -0.30
C ASP A 289 -21.93 16.35 0.59
N PHE A 290 -21.95 17.68 0.36
CA PHE A 290 -21.07 18.64 1.05
C PHE A 290 -21.38 18.77 2.55
N GLU A 291 -22.54 18.31 3.02
CA GLU A 291 -22.87 18.30 4.46
C GLU A 291 -22.07 17.20 5.17
N ASN A 292 -22.10 15.98 4.64
CA ASN A 292 -21.32 14.88 5.18
C ASN A 292 -19.82 15.07 4.93
N ALA A 293 -19.41 15.60 3.77
CA ALA A 293 -18.02 15.93 3.52
C ALA A 293 -17.47 16.87 4.61
N SER A 294 -18.18 17.97 4.89
CA SER A 294 -17.78 18.91 5.97
C SER A 294 -17.69 18.21 7.33
N LEU A 295 -18.68 17.37 7.66
CA LEU A 295 -18.69 16.65 8.94
C LEU A 295 -17.46 15.74 9.12
N TYR A 296 -17.05 15.05 8.05
CA TYR A 296 -15.92 14.11 8.13
C TYR A 296 -14.57 14.80 8.03
N TYR A 297 -14.43 15.90 7.28
CA TYR A 297 -13.24 16.76 7.38
C TYR A 297 -13.07 17.34 8.79
N ASP A 298 -14.16 17.79 9.43
CA ASP A 298 -14.12 18.28 10.81
C ASP A 298 -13.68 17.17 11.79
N LYS A 299 -14.13 15.92 11.61
CA LYS A 299 -13.68 14.79 12.42
C LYS A 299 -12.19 14.48 12.20
N THR A 300 -11.72 14.48 10.95
CA THR A 300 -10.30 14.36 10.62
C THR A 300 -9.48 15.39 11.39
N LEU A 301 -9.90 16.66 11.37
CA LEU A 301 -9.21 17.76 12.02
C LEU A 301 -9.32 17.77 13.55
N GLN A 302 -10.36 17.14 14.12
CA GLN A 302 -10.45 16.91 15.57
C GLN A 302 -9.43 15.87 16.05
N ILE A 303 -9.19 14.83 15.26
CA ILE A 303 -8.22 13.77 15.55
C ILE A 303 -6.80 14.27 15.26
N GLU A 304 -6.57 14.82 14.05
CA GLU A 304 -5.26 15.31 13.58
C GLU A 304 -5.35 16.78 13.13
N PRO A 305 -5.15 17.75 14.04
CA PRO A 305 -5.22 19.19 13.71
C PRO A 305 -4.17 19.68 12.71
N ASN A 306 -3.15 18.85 12.42
CA ASN A 306 -2.12 19.16 11.44
C ASN A 306 -2.28 18.40 10.12
N CYS A 307 -3.47 17.85 9.83
CA CYS A 307 -3.80 17.26 8.53
C CYS A 307 -4.03 18.40 7.52
N ALA A 308 -3.08 18.60 6.60
CA ALA A 308 -3.18 19.64 5.57
C ALA A 308 -4.36 19.40 4.63
N ASP A 309 -4.57 18.15 4.21
CA ASP A 309 -5.62 17.75 3.27
C ASP A 309 -7.02 17.92 3.88
N GLY A 310 -7.15 17.64 5.18
CA GLY A 310 -8.41 17.92 5.90
C GLY A 310 -8.77 19.42 5.92
N TRP A 311 -7.79 20.32 6.13
CA TRP A 311 -8.01 21.75 6.04
C TRP A 311 -8.30 22.19 4.61
N PHE A 312 -7.64 21.60 3.62
CA PHE A 312 -7.88 21.88 2.20
C PHE A 312 -9.29 21.49 1.79
N GLY A 313 -9.70 20.22 2.05
CA GLY A 313 -11.04 19.74 1.74
C GLY A 313 -12.16 20.55 2.41
N ALA A 314 -11.98 20.89 3.71
CA ALA A 314 -12.90 21.80 4.40
C ALA A 314 -12.98 23.18 3.72
N GLY A 315 -11.85 23.70 3.24
CA GLY A 315 -11.79 24.95 2.47
C GLY A 315 -12.53 24.87 1.14
N LEU A 316 -12.40 23.75 0.40
CA LEU A 316 -13.11 23.53 -0.86
C LEU A 316 -14.63 23.45 -0.65
N VAL A 317 -15.08 22.77 0.41
CA VAL A 317 -16.51 22.74 0.75
C VAL A 317 -17.06 24.16 1.00
N MET A 318 -16.28 25.04 1.67
CA MET A 318 -16.70 26.41 1.87
C MET A 318 -16.77 27.21 0.56
N LEU A 319 -15.83 26.98 -0.38
CA LEU A 319 -15.86 27.60 -1.70
C LEU A 319 -17.11 27.23 -2.49
N ILE A 320 -17.45 25.93 -2.53
CA ILE A 320 -18.64 25.44 -3.26
C ILE A 320 -19.94 25.99 -2.65
N LYS A 321 -19.94 26.22 -1.32
CA LYS A 321 -21.08 26.85 -0.64
C LYS A 321 -21.10 28.39 -0.73
N ASP A 322 -20.33 28.99 -1.63
CA ASP A 322 -20.16 30.46 -1.79
C ASP A 322 -19.75 31.20 -0.48
N ARG A 323 -19.08 30.49 0.43
CA ARG A 323 -18.62 31.02 1.73
C ARG A 323 -17.12 31.35 1.70
N SER A 324 -16.69 32.08 0.67
CA SER A 324 -15.27 32.35 0.40
C SER A 324 -14.53 33.02 1.56
N ALA A 325 -15.23 33.87 2.35
CA ALA A 325 -14.64 34.48 3.53
C ALA A 325 -14.25 33.47 4.62
N GLU A 326 -14.93 32.33 4.69
CA GLU A 326 -14.64 31.23 5.62
C GLU A 326 -13.64 30.25 5.02
N ALA A 327 -13.60 30.10 3.69
CA ALA A 327 -12.63 29.26 2.99
C ALA A 327 -11.18 29.78 3.20
N VAL A 328 -10.96 31.09 3.12
CA VAL A 328 -9.62 31.72 3.23
C VAL A 328 -8.83 31.27 4.46
N PRO A 329 -9.34 31.34 5.70
CA PRO A 329 -8.57 30.90 6.87
C PRO A 329 -8.28 29.40 6.85
N LEU A 330 -9.16 28.54 6.32
CA LEU A 330 -8.98 27.11 6.22
C LEU A 330 -7.85 26.78 5.23
N LEU A 331 -7.92 27.33 4.00
CA LEU A 331 -6.89 27.16 2.98
C LEU A 331 -5.52 27.68 3.44
N LYS A 332 -5.49 28.82 4.14
CA LYS A 332 -4.26 29.33 4.77
C LYS A 332 -3.73 28.40 5.85
N ARG A 333 -4.58 27.71 6.58
CA ARG A 333 -4.14 26.76 7.58
C ARG A 333 -3.53 25.53 6.90
N SER A 334 -4.14 25.01 5.84
CA SER A 334 -3.56 23.94 5.00
C SER A 334 -2.17 24.34 4.48
N LEU A 335 -2.05 25.52 3.84
CA LEU A 335 -0.79 26.06 3.33
C LEU A 335 0.24 26.35 4.42
N GLY A 336 -0.19 26.62 5.64
CA GLY A 336 0.71 26.75 6.80
C GLY A 336 1.37 25.44 7.22
N ILE A 337 0.78 24.29 6.82
CA ILE A 337 1.28 22.95 7.08
C ILE A 337 2.06 22.44 5.86
N ASN A 338 1.46 22.53 4.66
CA ASN A 338 2.06 22.14 3.39
C ASN A 338 2.02 23.33 2.41
N GLN A 339 3.17 23.97 2.20
CA GLN A 339 3.28 25.14 1.31
C GLN A 339 3.40 24.78 -0.17
N ASP A 340 3.70 23.51 -0.48
CA ASP A 340 3.98 23.04 -1.83
C ASP A 340 2.73 22.46 -2.52
N CYS A 341 1.53 22.77 -2.02
CA CYS A 341 0.26 22.37 -2.60
C CYS A 341 -0.24 23.40 -3.61
N ALA A 342 0.01 23.20 -4.90
CA ALA A 342 -0.43 24.09 -5.98
C ALA A 342 -1.95 24.22 -6.04
N GLU A 343 -2.69 23.14 -5.87
CA GLU A 343 -4.16 23.13 -5.82
C GLU A 343 -4.69 24.04 -4.71
N CYS A 344 -4.09 23.96 -3.52
CA CYS A 344 -4.50 24.79 -2.39
C CYS A 344 -4.24 26.28 -2.65
N TRP A 345 -3.13 26.61 -3.33
CA TRP A 345 -2.88 27.99 -3.77
C TRP A 345 -3.89 28.45 -4.81
N ASN A 346 -4.25 27.61 -5.78
CA ASN A 346 -5.30 27.92 -6.77
C ASN A 346 -6.66 28.14 -6.09
N ALA A 347 -7.06 27.25 -5.18
CA ALA A 347 -8.29 27.39 -4.40
C ALA A 347 -8.30 28.70 -3.57
N LEU A 348 -7.16 29.05 -2.95
CA LEU A 348 -7.03 30.32 -2.24
C LEU A 348 -7.14 31.52 -3.20
N GLY A 349 -6.61 31.42 -4.41
CA GLY A 349 -6.79 32.39 -5.48
C GLY A 349 -8.27 32.60 -5.83
N LYS A 350 -9.01 31.50 -6.03
CA LYS A 350 -10.46 31.51 -6.27
C LYS A 350 -11.24 32.16 -5.12
N ALA A 351 -10.88 31.82 -3.87
CA ALA A 351 -11.47 32.43 -2.68
C ALA A 351 -11.28 33.97 -2.64
N TYR A 352 -10.06 34.41 -2.95
CA TYR A 352 -9.78 35.86 -2.98
C TYR A 352 -10.43 36.55 -4.17
N THR A 353 -10.54 35.89 -5.32
CA THR A 353 -11.27 36.42 -6.48
C THR A 353 -12.73 36.67 -6.14
N ALA A 354 -13.39 35.73 -5.48
CA ALA A 354 -14.79 35.87 -5.04
C ALA A 354 -14.99 36.97 -3.98
N LEU A 355 -13.92 37.36 -3.30
CA LEU A 355 -13.92 38.47 -2.30
C LEU A 355 -13.43 39.81 -2.89
N ASP A 356 -13.26 39.92 -4.19
CA ASP A 356 -12.72 41.09 -4.90
C ASP A 356 -11.31 41.53 -4.41
N ASN A 357 -10.55 40.62 -3.82
CA ASN A 357 -9.19 40.84 -3.33
C ASN A 357 -8.15 40.57 -4.42
N PHE A 358 -8.11 41.40 -5.45
CA PHE A 358 -7.28 41.24 -6.64
C PHE A 358 -5.81 40.96 -6.36
N LYS A 359 -5.18 41.67 -5.45
CA LYS A 359 -3.73 41.54 -5.19
C LYS A 359 -3.37 40.20 -4.59
N GLU A 360 -4.17 39.76 -3.63
CA GLU A 360 -4.00 38.46 -2.95
C GLU A 360 -4.31 37.30 -3.89
N ALA A 361 -5.38 37.41 -4.70
CA ALA A 361 -5.75 36.44 -5.72
C ALA A 361 -4.62 36.25 -6.75
N LYS A 362 -4.11 37.37 -7.31
CA LYS A 362 -2.96 37.35 -8.22
C LYS A 362 -1.75 36.64 -7.63
N SER A 363 -1.41 37.00 -6.38
CA SER A 363 -0.26 36.37 -5.70
C SER A 363 -0.44 34.86 -5.50
N ALA A 364 -1.67 34.40 -5.19
CA ALA A 364 -1.98 33.02 -4.98
C ALA A 364 -1.91 32.20 -6.30
N TYR A 365 -2.49 32.70 -7.39
CA TYR A 365 -2.39 32.04 -8.70
C TYR A 365 -0.97 31.96 -9.23
N LEU A 366 -0.16 33.01 -9.04
CA LEU A 366 1.26 32.95 -9.41
C LEU A 366 2.03 31.92 -8.61
N LYS A 367 1.69 31.70 -7.34
CA LYS A 367 2.28 30.64 -6.53
C LYS A 367 1.85 29.25 -6.99
N ALA A 368 0.59 29.07 -7.37
CA ALA A 368 0.12 27.82 -7.95
C ALA A 368 0.90 27.47 -9.23
N LEU A 369 1.05 28.43 -10.15
CA LEU A 369 1.80 28.27 -11.40
C LEU A 369 3.32 28.13 -11.20
N GLU A 370 3.90 28.68 -10.12
CA GLU A 370 5.31 28.49 -9.76
C GLU A 370 5.57 27.04 -9.31
N LEU A 371 4.60 26.42 -8.64
CA LEU A 371 4.69 25.05 -8.12
C LEU A 371 4.36 24.02 -9.20
N ASP A 372 3.34 24.30 -10.01
CA ASP A 372 2.90 23.42 -11.07
C ASP A 372 2.30 24.27 -12.21
N ASN A 373 2.94 24.27 -13.36
CA ASN A 373 2.52 25.00 -14.55
C ASN A 373 1.95 24.10 -15.64
N GLU A 374 1.79 22.81 -15.38
CA GLU A 374 1.25 21.83 -16.33
C GLU A 374 -0.29 21.77 -16.29
N ILE A 375 -0.91 22.29 -15.22
CA ILE A 375 -2.36 22.25 -15.03
C ILE A 375 -3.03 23.47 -15.65
N ALA A 376 -3.81 23.23 -16.72
CA ALA A 376 -4.50 24.27 -17.48
C ALA A 376 -5.46 25.13 -16.61
N GLU A 377 -6.11 24.54 -15.62
CA GLU A 377 -7.03 25.23 -14.71
C GLU A 377 -6.39 26.42 -13.99
N TYR A 378 -5.10 26.31 -13.60
CA TYR A 378 -4.42 27.39 -12.90
C TYR A 378 -4.18 28.60 -13.81
N TRP A 379 -3.83 28.36 -15.07
CA TRP A 379 -3.70 29.37 -16.10
C TRP A 379 -5.03 30.04 -16.42
N LEU A 380 -6.10 29.25 -16.57
CA LEU A 380 -7.45 29.74 -16.86
C LEU A 380 -7.96 30.62 -15.71
N SER A 381 -7.82 30.16 -14.45
CA SER A 381 -8.23 30.91 -13.27
C SER A 381 -7.49 32.24 -13.15
N TYR A 382 -6.19 32.27 -13.46
CA TYR A 382 -5.39 33.48 -13.44
C TYR A 382 -5.75 34.43 -14.60
N ALA A 383 -5.97 33.92 -15.81
CA ALA A 383 -6.40 34.71 -16.95
C ALA A 383 -7.79 35.32 -16.73
N ASP A 384 -8.72 34.57 -16.15
CA ASP A 384 -10.06 35.07 -15.79
C ASP A 384 -9.99 36.20 -14.76
N LEU A 385 -9.11 36.09 -13.76
CA LEU A 385 -8.87 37.16 -12.79
C LEU A 385 -8.45 38.47 -13.53
N MET A 386 -7.51 38.37 -14.48
CA MET A 386 -7.03 39.55 -15.21
C MET A 386 -8.12 40.12 -16.13
N PHE A 387 -8.81 39.25 -16.85
CA PHE A 387 -9.89 39.66 -17.76
C PHE A 387 -11.01 40.40 -17.02
N ASN A 388 -11.47 39.82 -15.90
CA ASN A 388 -12.54 40.42 -15.07
C ASN A 388 -12.15 41.76 -14.43
N ASN A 389 -10.85 42.01 -14.28
CA ASN A 389 -10.33 43.31 -13.80
C ASN A 389 -9.96 44.27 -14.95
N ASN A 390 -10.46 44.07 -16.16
CA ASN A 390 -10.22 44.86 -17.36
C ASN A 390 -8.74 44.95 -17.81
N LEU A 391 -7.94 43.94 -17.47
CA LEU A 391 -6.56 43.76 -17.89
C LEU A 391 -6.48 42.82 -19.07
N PHE A 392 -7.13 43.14 -20.17
CA PHE A 392 -7.32 42.26 -21.33
C PHE A 392 -6.00 41.80 -21.94
N GLU A 393 -5.04 42.72 -22.14
CA GLU A 393 -3.73 42.39 -22.73
C GLU A 393 -2.95 41.39 -21.85
N ASP A 394 -3.00 41.56 -20.52
CA ASP A 394 -2.38 40.62 -19.58
C ASP A 394 -3.08 39.26 -19.61
N ALA A 395 -4.42 39.22 -19.67
CA ALA A 395 -5.19 38.00 -19.75
C ALA A 395 -4.88 37.19 -21.02
N VAL A 396 -4.82 37.84 -22.19
CA VAL A 396 -4.44 37.21 -23.45
C VAL A 396 -3.03 36.67 -23.39
N LYS A 397 -2.08 37.45 -22.89
CA LYS A 397 -0.70 37.02 -22.75
C LYS A 397 -0.56 35.79 -21.85
N ILE A 398 -1.27 35.70 -20.74
CA ILE A 398 -1.28 34.54 -19.84
C ILE A 398 -1.74 33.29 -20.58
N LEU A 399 -2.80 33.40 -21.41
CA LEU A 399 -3.29 32.26 -22.20
C LEU A 399 -2.37 31.91 -23.38
N GLU A 400 -1.63 32.88 -23.94
CA GLU A 400 -0.55 32.62 -24.92
C GLU A 400 0.63 31.89 -24.28
N ASP A 401 1.02 32.26 -23.05
CA ASP A 401 2.06 31.57 -22.28
C ASP A 401 1.62 30.15 -21.96
N ALA A 402 0.34 29.92 -21.58
CA ALA A 402 -0.26 28.61 -21.36
C ALA A 402 -0.31 27.74 -22.63
N GLU A 403 -0.69 28.32 -23.79
CA GLU A 403 -0.72 27.65 -25.10
C GLU A 403 0.68 27.13 -25.49
N ASN A 404 1.74 27.81 -25.08
CA ASN A 404 3.14 27.44 -25.34
C ASN A 404 3.77 26.57 -24.24
N SER A 405 3.01 26.15 -23.24
CA SER A 405 3.43 25.30 -22.13
C SER A 405 2.94 23.85 -22.26
N GLU A 406 3.29 23.01 -21.32
CA GLU A 406 2.76 21.64 -21.24
C GLU A 406 1.28 21.59 -20.79
N ALA A 407 0.71 22.71 -20.35
CA ALA A 407 -0.70 22.86 -20.01
C ALA A 407 -1.63 23.00 -21.25
N TYR A 408 -1.07 23.01 -22.46
CA TYR A 408 -1.84 23.17 -23.71
C TYR A 408 -3.02 22.18 -23.80
N CYS A 409 -4.21 22.73 -24.00
CA CYS A 409 -5.44 21.96 -24.22
C CYS A 409 -6.51 22.82 -24.91
N ALA A 410 -7.57 22.18 -25.42
CA ALA A 410 -8.69 22.89 -26.08
C ALA A 410 -9.33 23.97 -25.18
N ALA A 411 -9.42 23.76 -23.86
CA ALA A 411 -10.01 24.74 -22.94
C ALA A 411 -9.29 26.09 -22.96
N ILE A 412 -7.95 26.10 -23.15
CA ILE A 412 -7.17 27.34 -23.30
C ILE A 412 -7.58 28.07 -24.58
N LEU A 413 -7.70 27.35 -25.71
CA LEU A 413 -8.09 27.94 -27.00
C LEU A 413 -9.54 28.46 -26.96
N TYR A 414 -10.46 27.73 -26.34
CA TYR A 414 -11.82 28.22 -26.11
C TYR A 414 -11.85 29.47 -25.26
N ARG A 415 -11.04 29.55 -24.20
CA ARG A 415 -10.96 30.75 -23.35
C ARG A 415 -10.38 31.94 -24.11
N GLN A 416 -9.34 31.71 -24.93
CA GLN A 416 -8.79 32.74 -25.83
C GLN A 416 -9.88 33.24 -26.80
N ALA A 417 -10.58 32.33 -27.46
CA ALA A 417 -11.70 32.69 -28.38
C ALA A 417 -12.76 33.55 -27.66
N GLY A 418 -13.17 33.13 -26.45
CA GLY A 418 -14.13 33.86 -25.61
C GLY A 418 -13.71 35.28 -25.29
N PHE A 419 -12.45 35.47 -24.85
CA PHE A 419 -11.92 36.81 -24.55
C PHE A 419 -11.82 37.66 -25.80
N GLN A 420 -11.42 37.10 -26.95
CA GLN A 420 -11.34 37.85 -28.19
C GLN A 420 -12.75 38.27 -28.70
N ILE A 421 -13.79 37.42 -28.56
CA ILE A 421 -15.17 37.77 -28.86
C ILE A 421 -15.63 38.95 -28.00
N MET A 422 -15.41 38.89 -26.70
CA MET A 422 -15.81 39.93 -25.75
C MET A 422 -15.08 41.27 -25.99
N HIS A 423 -13.91 41.20 -26.62
CA HIS A 423 -13.13 42.41 -27.01
C HIS A 423 -13.33 42.87 -28.44
N ASP A 424 -14.33 42.29 -29.15
CA ASP A 424 -14.72 42.59 -30.54
C ASP A 424 -13.63 42.29 -31.61
N ASN A 425 -12.70 41.37 -31.29
CA ASN A 425 -11.65 40.88 -32.19
C ASN A 425 -12.10 39.62 -32.95
N ILE A 426 -13.13 39.77 -33.80
CA ILE A 426 -13.88 38.66 -34.38
C ILE A 426 -13.00 37.72 -35.26
N ASP A 427 -12.06 38.28 -36.03
CA ASP A 427 -11.20 37.49 -36.91
C ASP A 427 -10.30 36.52 -36.11
N LEU A 428 -9.64 37.01 -35.05
CA LEU A 428 -8.79 36.20 -34.18
C LEU A 428 -9.64 35.24 -33.32
N ALA A 429 -10.81 35.69 -32.87
CA ALA A 429 -11.75 34.85 -32.15
C ALA A 429 -12.17 33.62 -32.98
N ARG A 430 -12.45 33.82 -34.28
CA ARG A 430 -12.82 32.74 -35.20
C ARG A 430 -11.67 31.75 -35.38
N GLU A 431 -10.46 32.24 -35.60
CA GLU A 431 -9.25 31.40 -35.72
C GLU A 431 -9.05 30.51 -34.48
N LYS A 432 -9.15 31.12 -33.29
CA LYS A 432 -8.96 30.39 -32.02
C LYS A 432 -10.10 29.38 -31.74
N LEU A 433 -11.36 29.74 -32.10
CA LEU A 433 -12.51 28.85 -31.96
C LEU A 433 -12.41 27.68 -32.93
N GLU A 434 -11.99 27.90 -34.19
CA GLU A 434 -11.75 26.81 -35.15
C GLU A 434 -10.67 25.84 -34.63
N SER A 435 -9.56 26.37 -34.10
CA SER A 435 -8.49 25.55 -33.52
C SER A 435 -8.97 24.75 -32.31
N ALA A 436 -9.81 25.35 -31.45
CA ALA A 436 -10.39 24.67 -30.29
C ALA A 436 -11.32 23.53 -30.68
N LEU A 437 -12.20 23.78 -31.71
CA LEU A 437 -13.14 22.79 -32.22
C LEU A 437 -12.42 21.60 -32.90
N MET A 438 -11.27 21.86 -33.53
CA MET A 438 -10.43 20.79 -34.11
C MET A 438 -9.76 19.95 -33.06
N GLU A 439 -9.32 20.56 -31.95
CA GLU A 439 -8.65 19.90 -30.87
C GLU A 439 -9.59 19.02 -30.03
N ASP A 440 -10.70 19.59 -29.57
CA ASP A 440 -11.76 18.89 -28.84
C ASP A 440 -13.14 19.54 -29.16
N TYR A 441 -13.91 18.90 -30.04
CA TYR A 441 -15.27 19.36 -30.34
C TYR A 441 -16.17 19.29 -29.09
N GLY A 442 -16.04 18.25 -28.24
CA GLY A 442 -16.92 18.05 -27.08
C GLY A 442 -16.89 19.20 -26.10
N ALA A 443 -15.73 19.82 -25.89
CA ALA A 443 -15.55 20.93 -24.96
C ALA A 443 -16.27 22.23 -25.34
N HIS A 444 -16.90 22.30 -26.53
CA HIS A 444 -17.73 23.47 -26.93
C HIS A 444 -18.95 23.71 -26.02
N GLU A 445 -19.46 22.66 -25.37
CA GLU A 445 -20.58 22.78 -24.45
C GLU A 445 -20.17 23.61 -23.22
N GLU A 446 -19.04 23.30 -22.62
CA GLU A 446 -18.46 24.07 -21.49
C GLU A 446 -18.11 25.53 -21.91
N PHE A 447 -17.61 25.72 -23.16
CA PHE A 447 -17.37 27.06 -23.69
C PHE A 447 -18.64 27.90 -23.72
N LEU A 448 -19.76 27.33 -24.17
CA LEU A 448 -21.04 28.02 -24.20
C LEU A 448 -21.65 28.23 -22.81
N GLU A 449 -21.39 27.35 -21.87
CA GLU A 449 -21.76 27.53 -20.46
C GLU A 449 -20.98 28.69 -19.82
N ASN A 450 -19.69 28.77 -20.08
CA ASN A 450 -18.84 29.87 -19.60
C ASN A 450 -19.18 31.22 -20.23
N PHE A 451 -19.71 31.22 -21.48
CA PHE A 451 -20.08 32.42 -22.26
C PHE A 451 -21.51 32.32 -22.81
N PRO A 452 -22.55 32.34 -21.98
CA PRO A 452 -23.95 32.12 -22.45
C PRO A 452 -24.43 33.12 -23.49
N ALA A 453 -23.89 34.33 -23.52
CA ALA A 453 -24.24 35.34 -24.51
C ALA A 453 -23.88 34.93 -25.94
N PHE A 454 -22.94 34.03 -26.15
CA PHE A 454 -22.49 33.57 -27.45
C PHE A 454 -23.52 32.66 -28.16
N LEU A 455 -24.44 32.04 -27.42
CA LEU A 455 -25.59 31.34 -27.95
C LEU A 455 -26.47 32.23 -28.84
N LEU A 456 -26.40 33.55 -28.70
CA LEU A 456 -27.13 34.51 -29.51
C LEU A 456 -26.34 34.99 -30.74
N MET A 457 -25.11 34.53 -30.93
CA MET A 457 -24.25 34.92 -32.03
C MET A 457 -24.30 33.84 -33.15
N ASN A 458 -25.07 34.12 -34.22
CA ASN A 458 -25.27 33.15 -35.31
C ASN A 458 -23.95 32.57 -35.84
N TRP A 459 -22.93 33.42 -36.05
CA TRP A 459 -21.67 32.96 -36.61
C TRP A 459 -20.93 31.98 -35.70
N VAL A 460 -21.06 32.09 -34.36
CA VAL A 460 -20.47 31.15 -33.39
C VAL A 460 -21.15 29.80 -33.52
N ILE A 461 -22.48 29.78 -33.52
CA ILE A 461 -23.27 28.55 -33.64
C ILE A 461 -23.03 27.87 -35.00
N GLU A 462 -23.07 28.64 -36.09
CA GLU A 462 -22.80 28.12 -37.46
C GLU A 462 -21.39 27.49 -37.53
N LEU A 463 -20.41 28.11 -36.88
CA LEU A 463 -19.03 27.60 -36.83
C LEU A 463 -18.97 26.28 -36.04
N ILE A 464 -19.56 26.23 -34.85
CA ILE A 464 -19.62 25.02 -34.04
C ILE A 464 -20.32 23.88 -34.80
N GLU A 465 -21.47 24.18 -35.42
CA GLU A 465 -22.22 23.19 -36.22
C GLU A 465 -21.40 22.65 -37.42
N SER A 466 -20.55 23.49 -38.02
CA SER A 466 -19.70 23.09 -39.15
C SER A 466 -18.60 22.07 -38.78
N TYR A 467 -18.20 21.99 -37.52
CA TYR A 467 -17.22 21.06 -37.00
C TYR A 467 -17.85 19.83 -36.34
N LYS A 468 -19.19 19.74 -36.33
CA LYS A 468 -19.87 18.59 -35.73
C LYS A 468 -19.40 17.28 -36.38
N PRO A 469 -18.94 16.30 -35.60
CA PRO A 469 -18.57 14.99 -36.12
C PRO A 469 -19.74 14.35 -36.91
N ILE A 470 -19.42 13.75 -38.04
CA ILE A 470 -20.43 13.00 -38.83
C ILE A 470 -20.69 11.71 -38.06
N ASP A 471 -21.94 11.48 -37.67
CA ASP A 471 -22.37 10.21 -37.10
C ASP A 471 -22.08 9.08 -38.11
N GLU A 472 -21.21 8.15 -37.77
CA GLU A 472 -20.83 7.02 -38.60
C GLU A 472 -22.08 6.15 -39.00
N ASP A 473 -23.12 6.21 -38.18
CA ASP A 473 -24.42 5.53 -38.46
C ASP A 473 -25.24 6.16 -39.60
N GLN A 474 -24.81 7.30 -40.15
CA GLN A 474 -25.52 8.01 -41.23
C GLN A 474 -24.85 7.88 -42.61
N ILE A 475 -23.76 7.11 -42.73
CA ILE A 475 -23.15 6.85 -44.04
C ILE A 475 -23.96 5.73 -44.73
N PRO A 476 -24.72 6.01 -45.77
CA PRO A 476 -25.38 4.96 -46.52
C PRO A 476 -24.31 4.14 -47.25
N PHE A 477 -24.27 2.83 -47.02
CA PHE A 477 -23.46 1.85 -47.75
C PHE A 477 -23.87 1.81 -49.24
#